data_ec71980ecb1f82779d9213e7da74df20
#
_entry.id   ec71980ecb1f82779d9213e7da74df20
#
_cell.length_a   1.000
_cell.length_b   1.000
_cell.length_c   1.000
_cell.angle_alpha   90.00
_cell.angle_beta   90.00
_cell.angle_gamma   90.00
#
_symmetry.space_group_name_H-M   'P 1'
#
loop_
_entity.id
_entity.type
_entity.pdbx_description
1 polymer ?
#
loop_
_entity_poly.entity_id
_entity_poly.type
_entity_poly.pdbx_seq_one_letter_code
_entity_poly.pdbx_strand_id
1 'polypeptide(L)'
;SGITEINPLPSHYVCPKCHWNHFYTDGSVGSGFDLPDHNCPECGTLLYKDGHDIPYSVLFGLDGTNIKGFGLAFVQDAGLDEVYKYMEKLLGREHVLCYGDKLIPGSEKFLKYPDVCKCLNAKDRRWPANSTVRFNYHSIIDDMLSLTMNGNDALTMVHELQNLTGINPQSIPFNDARALSVFCSADALGITPSKLADVIVNGKVTVGTLGLPGYGTPFARGVLEDVQPKNFSELVKVSGFRHGTGVWVNNARDLIKNDTVKIEEVISTREDVMNYLIHHGVESLTSFTVMENVRKGKGIESKRSNHLAELEAAHVPQWFIDSCLKIRYLPPKAPSIFSAMTALRIAWFKVYQPLAYYAAYFTVYAGGAFNATVILNGLASQKQELARIAALKHLTAVDKDNAAMIEVAAEMYLRGMEFLPVSLEKSEATAFKIEDGKLLPPFNCIPALGNAAAGEIVKARNEHLFTSKADLKKRGKVSQSIIDTMEYMGILKGLPGED
;
A
#
# COMPACT_ATOMS: atom_id res chain seq x y z
N SER A 1 -17.41 7.36 -11.34
CA SER A 1 -17.82 8.13 -10.15
C SER A 1 -16.80 9.19 -9.74
N GLY A 2 -15.57 9.15 -10.25
CA GLY A 2 -14.47 10.05 -9.87
C GLY A 2 -13.88 9.80 -8.46
N ILE A 3 -14.37 8.81 -7.74
CA ILE A 3 -13.90 8.45 -6.39
C ILE A 3 -12.84 7.34 -6.47
N THR A 4 -12.97 6.41 -7.41
CA THR A 4 -12.02 5.33 -7.63
C THR A 4 -11.60 5.30 -9.09
N GLU A 5 -10.35 4.95 -9.33
CA GLU A 5 -9.79 4.72 -10.67
C GLU A 5 -9.93 3.24 -11.09
N ILE A 6 -10.52 2.39 -10.25
CA ILE A 6 -10.71 0.97 -10.56
C ILE A 6 -12.03 0.78 -11.29
N ASN A 7 -11.93 0.45 -12.57
CA ASN A 7 -13.08 0.18 -13.43
C ASN A 7 -13.43 -1.32 -13.41
N PRO A 8 -14.61 -1.72 -12.90
CA PRO A 8 -14.98 -3.14 -12.82
C PRO A 8 -15.36 -3.77 -14.18
N LEU A 9 -15.55 -2.99 -15.22
CA LEU A 9 -15.91 -3.49 -16.54
C LEU A 9 -14.84 -4.47 -17.06
N PRO A 10 -15.18 -5.35 -18.01
CA PRO A 10 -14.19 -6.12 -18.76
C PRO A 10 -13.16 -5.20 -19.41
N SER A 11 -11.97 -5.73 -19.68
CA SER A 11 -10.90 -5.00 -20.35
C SER A 11 -11.39 -4.44 -21.69
N HIS A 12 -11.17 -3.17 -21.98
CA HIS A 12 -11.74 -2.53 -23.16
C HIS A 12 -10.97 -1.32 -23.66
N TYR A 13 -11.25 -0.98 -24.91
CA TYR A 13 -10.93 0.30 -25.51
C TYR A 13 -12.16 1.20 -25.59
N VAL A 14 -11.97 2.52 -25.38
CA VAL A 14 -12.98 3.54 -25.63
C VAL A 14 -12.35 4.73 -26.35
N CYS A 15 -12.97 5.21 -27.40
CA CYS A 15 -12.56 6.43 -28.08
C CYS A 15 -13.08 7.66 -27.30
N PRO A 16 -12.20 8.56 -26.81
CA PRO A 16 -12.64 9.76 -26.10
C PRO A 16 -13.38 10.78 -27.01
N LYS A 17 -13.29 10.64 -28.34
CA LYS A 17 -13.87 11.57 -29.30
C LYS A 17 -15.21 11.08 -29.89
N CYS A 18 -15.26 9.85 -30.41
CA CYS A 18 -16.46 9.34 -31.12
C CYS A 18 -17.18 8.25 -30.32
N HIS A 19 -16.67 7.89 -29.13
CA HIS A 19 -17.24 6.87 -28.26
C HIS A 19 -17.25 5.45 -28.83
N TRP A 20 -16.55 5.18 -29.93
CA TRP A 20 -16.31 3.83 -30.41
C TRP A 20 -15.69 3.01 -29.24
N ASN A 21 -16.10 1.76 -29.07
CA ASN A 21 -15.60 0.89 -28.00
C ASN A 21 -15.48 -0.55 -28.46
N HIS A 22 -14.59 -1.29 -27.76
CA HIS A 22 -14.40 -2.72 -27.93
C HIS A 22 -14.07 -3.37 -26.60
N PHE A 23 -14.85 -4.40 -26.19
CA PHE A 23 -14.71 -5.12 -24.94
C PHE A 23 -14.17 -6.52 -25.17
N TYR A 24 -13.22 -6.95 -24.32
CA TYR A 24 -12.70 -8.30 -24.23
C TYR A 24 -13.43 -9.01 -23.09
N THR A 25 -14.37 -9.89 -23.42
CA THR A 25 -15.23 -10.60 -22.44
C THR A 25 -14.91 -12.09 -22.31
N ASP A 26 -13.90 -12.55 -23.04
CA ASP A 26 -13.45 -13.94 -23.09
C ASP A 26 -12.35 -14.31 -22.10
N GLY A 27 -11.95 -13.34 -21.24
CA GLY A 27 -10.85 -13.54 -20.28
C GLY A 27 -9.45 -13.49 -20.87
N SER A 28 -9.31 -13.22 -22.20
CA SER A 28 -8.00 -13.16 -22.87
C SER A 28 -7.12 -12.01 -22.41
N VAL A 29 -7.69 -10.96 -21.82
CA VAL A 29 -6.99 -9.77 -21.33
C VAL A 29 -7.30 -9.55 -19.84
N GLY A 30 -6.31 -9.68 -18.98
CA GLY A 30 -6.50 -9.59 -17.53
C GLY A 30 -6.72 -8.17 -16.99
N SER A 31 -6.27 -7.15 -17.74
CA SER A 31 -6.47 -5.72 -17.44
C SER A 31 -6.43 -4.91 -18.71
N GLY A 32 -7.31 -3.92 -18.83
CA GLY A 32 -7.27 -2.97 -19.95
C GLY A 32 -5.96 -2.17 -20.01
N PHE A 33 -5.24 -2.03 -18.91
CA PHE A 33 -3.92 -1.38 -18.90
C PHE A 33 -2.84 -2.16 -19.64
N ASP A 34 -3.03 -3.45 -19.87
CA ASP A 34 -2.11 -4.31 -20.63
C ASP A 34 -2.35 -4.26 -22.15
N LEU A 35 -3.45 -3.66 -22.57
CA LEU A 35 -3.74 -3.49 -23.98
C LEU A 35 -2.69 -2.58 -24.65
N PRO A 36 -2.23 -2.88 -25.87
CA PRO A 36 -1.35 -1.99 -26.63
C PRO A 36 -2.02 -0.65 -26.93
N ASP A 37 -1.23 0.39 -27.17
CA ASP A 37 -1.75 1.67 -27.64
C ASP A 37 -2.30 1.49 -29.06
N HIS A 38 -3.51 1.95 -29.30
CA HIS A 38 -4.21 1.81 -30.56
C HIS A 38 -4.99 3.07 -30.93
N ASN A 39 -5.05 3.38 -32.21
CA ASN A 39 -5.88 4.48 -32.69
C ASN A 39 -7.29 3.98 -33.03
N CYS A 40 -8.28 4.84 -32.80
CA CYS A 40 -9.67 4.55 -33.12
C CYS A 40 -9.83 4.27 -34.61
N PRO A 41 -10.44 3.13 -34.99
CA PRO A 41 -10.65 2.81 -36.40
C PRO A 41 -11.61 3.78 -37.13
N GLU A 42 -12.50 4.47 -36.38
CA GLU A 42 -13.48 5.39 -36.94
C GLU A 42 -12.94 6.81 -37.14
N CYS A 43 -12.14 7.33 -36.19
CA CYS A 43 -11.72 8.73 -36.20
C CYS A 43 -10.22 8.99 -36.01
N GLY A 44 -9.40 7.93 -35.89
CA GLY A 44 -7.95 8.04 -35.77
C GLY A 44 -7.44 8.57 -34.43
N THR A 45 -8.30 8.89 -33.46
CA THR A 45 -7.91 9.38 -32.14
C THR A 45 -7.34 8.23 -31.32
N LEU A 46 -6.29 8.48 -30.52
CA LEU A 46 -5.73 7.48 -29.58
C LEU A 46 -6.82 7.00 -28.62
N LEU A 47 -6.99 5.69 -28.52
CA LEU A 47 -7.99 5.05 -27.66
C LEU A 47 -7.56 5.11 -26.18
N TYR A 48 -8.54 5.33 -25.33
CA TYR A 48 -8.42 5.10 -23.89
C TYR A 48 -8.61 3.61 -23.63
N LYS A 49 -7.84 3.06 -22.69
CA LYS A 49 -7.83 1.64 -22.30
C LYS A 49 -8.07 1.52 -20.80
N ASP A 50 -9.02 0.63 -20.41
CA ASP A 50 -9.41 0.45 -19.02
C ASP A 50 -10.10 -0.91 -18.82
N GLY A 51 -10.52 -1.17 -17.58
CA GLY A 51 -11.30 -2.35 -17.20
C GLY A 51 -10.47 -3.47 -16.60
N HIS A 52 -11.05 -4.14 -15.60
CA HIS A 52 -10.37 -5.16 -14.82
C HIS A 52 -11.19 -6.43 -14.60
N ASP A 53 -12.30 -6.56 -15.28
CA ASP A 53 -13.18 -7.73 -15.25
C ASP A 53 -13.53 -8.19 -13.82
N ILE A 54 -14.24 -7.31 -13.10
CA ILE A 54 -14.79 -7.61 -11.76
C ILE A 54 -16.29 -7.83 -11.90
N PRO A 55 -16.79 -9.07 -11.72
CA PRO A 55 -18.21 -9.36 -11.88
C PRO A 55 -19.08 -8.52 -10.93
N TYR A 56 -20.19 -7.98 -11.45
CA TYR A 56 -21.11 -7.14 -10.68
C TYR A 56 -21.63 -7.86 -9.41
N SER A 57 -21.93 -9.15 -9.52
CA SER A 57 -22.41 -9.98 -8.41
C SER A 57 -21.43 -10.09 -7.24
N VAL A 58 -20.11 -9.98 -7.51
CA VAL A 58 -19.09 -9.97 -6.44
C VAL A 58 -19.17 -8.70 -5.60
N LEU A 59 -19.58 -7.58 -6.21
CA LEU A 59 -19.70 -6.28 -5.54
C LEU A 59 -21.04 -6.14 -4.79
N PHE A 60 -22.14 -6.60 -5.41
CA PHE A 60 -23.50 -6.28 -4.96
C PHE A 60 -24.36 -7.51 -4.65
N GLY A 61 -23.82 -8.74 -4.71
CA GLY A 61 -24.58 -9.96 -4.62
C GLY A 61 -25.28 -10.33 -5.94
N LEU A 62 -25.82 -11.55 -6.03
CA LEU A 62 -26.47 -12.05 -7.23
C LEU A 62 -27.76 -11.28 -7.60
N ASP A 63 -28.46 -10.81 -6.60
CA ASP A 63 -29.70 -10.03 -6.73
C ASP A 63 -29.48 -8.51 -6.78
N GLY A 64 -28.24 -8.06 -6.67
CA GLY A 64 -27.89 -6.64 -6.67
C GLY A 64 -28.26 -5.89 -5.40
N THR A 65 -28.78 -6.57 -4.36
CA THR A 65 -29.30 -5.92 -3.14
C THR A 65 -28.32 -5.93 -1.97
N ASN A 66 -27.24 -6.70 -2.06
CA ASN A 66 -26.35 -6.97 -0.95
C ASN A 66 -25.20 -5.94 -0.86
N ILE A 67 -25.54 -4.66 -0.62
CA ILE A 67 -24.55 -3.60 -0.37
C ILE A 67 -24.17 -3.65 1.11
N LYS A 68 -23.07 -4.34 1.43
CA LYS A 68 -22.59 -4.50 2.82
C LYS A 68 -21.74 -3.31 3.32
N GLY A 69 -21.37 -2.41 2.44
CA GLY A 69 -20.49 -1.28 2.74
C GLY A 69 -19.30 -1.20 1.79
N PHE A 70 -18.59 -0.11 1.86
CA PHE A 70 -17.38 0.10 1.07
C PHE A 70 -16.30 0.80 1.89
N GLY A 71 -15.05 0.57 1.50
CA GLY A 71 -13.88 1.18 2.12
C GLY A 71 -13.35 2.31 1.25
N LEU A 72 -13.01 3.42 1.89
CA LEU A 72 -12.31 4.55 1.28
C LEU A 72 -10.96 4.71 1.94
N ALA A 73 -9.90 4.85 1.14
CA ALA A 73 -8.57 5.14 1.60
C ALA A 73 -8.23 6.61 1.35
N PHE A 74 -7.65 7.27 2.34
CA PHE A 74 -7.27 8.68 2.31
C PHE A 74 -5.80 8.87 2.61
N VAL A 75 -5.27 10.04 2.24
CA VAL A 75 -3.98 10.51 2.74
C VAL A 75 -4.04 10.61 4.26
N GLN A 76 -3.01 10.12 4.95
CA GLN A 76 -2.94 10.11 6.41
C GLN A 76 -2.85 11.54 6.96
N ASP A 77 -3.29 11.75 8.20
CA ASP A 77 -3.20 12.97 9.01
C ASP A 77 -4.15 14.14 8.66
N ALA A 78 -4.11 14.73 7.48
CA ALA A 78 -4.93 15.93 7.22
C ALA A 78 -6.34 15.61 6.69
N GLY A 79 -6.55 14.47 6.05
CA GLY A 79 -7.79 14.17 5.34
C GLY A 79 -8.86 13.49 6.18
N LEU A 80 -8.50 12.64 7.14
CA LEU A 80 -9.46 11.84 7.88
C LEU A 80 -10.35 12.68 8.80
N ASP A 81 -9.79 13.60 9.56
CA ASP A 81 -10.54 14.48 10.45
C ASP A 81 -11.53 15.39 9.71
N GLU A 82 -11.16 15.85 8.52
CA GLU A 82 -12.04 16.66 7.66
C GLU A 82 -13.17 15.81 7.07
N VAL A 83 -12.87 14.58 6.67
CA VAL A 83 -13.89 13.64 6.18
C VAL A 83 -14.88 13.29 7.29
N TYR A 84 -14.43 13.04 8.52
CA TYR A 84 -15.32 12.82 9.66
C TYR A 84 -16.24 14.02 9.92
N LYS A 85 -15.69 15.23 9.95
CA LYS A 85 -16.48 16.46 10.11
C LYS A 85 -17.47 16.66 8.98
N TYR A 86 -17.08 16.32 7.75
CA TYR A 86 -17.98 16.41 6.60
C TYR A 86 -19.12 15.40 6.68
N MET A 87 -18.84 14.14 7.09
CA MET A 87 -19.87 13.13 7.29
C MET A 87 -20.84 13.50 8.42
N GLU A 88 -20.36 14.06 9.53
CA GLU A 88 -21.22 14.61 10.58
C GLU A 88 -22.10 15.75 10.06
N LYS A 89 -21.56 16.63 9.21
CA LYS A 89 -22.31 17.73 8.57
C LYS A 89 -23.37 17.21 7.59
N LEU A 90 -23.02 16.16 6.81
CA LEU A 90 -23.91 15.62 5.78
C LEU A 90 -25.06 14.81 6.35
N LEU A 91 -24.81 14.00 7.38
CA LEU A 91 -25.74 13.00 7.92
C LEU A 91 -26.36 13.43 9.24
N GLY A 92 -25.87 14.49 9.91
CA GLY A 92 -26.17 14.83 11.28
C GLY A 92 -25.28 14.06 12.27
N ARG A 93 -24.75 14.76 13.28
CA ARG A 93 -23.82 14.19 14.25
C ARG A 93 -24.41 13.01 15.04
N GLU A 94 -25.69 13.07 15.33
CA GLU A 94 -26.47 12.04 16.02
C GLU A 94 -26.69 10.77 15.18
N HIS A 95 -26.46 10.86 13.87
CA HIS A 95 -26.64 9.77 12.90
C HIS A 95 -25.32 9.10 12.49
N VAL A 96 -24.18 9.52 13.03
CA VAL A 96 -22.86 8.99 12.70
C VAL A 96 -22.26 8.31 13.92
N LEU A 97 -21.90 7.03 13.78
CA LEU A 97 -21.22 6.24 14.80
C LEU A 97 -19.86 5.77 14.26
N CYS A 98 -18.80 6.00 15.00
CA CYS A 98 -17.49 5.39 14.73
C CYS A 98 -17.35 4.05 15.42
N TYR A 99 -16.91 3.06 14.66
CA TYR A 99 -16.55 1.74 15.14
C TYR A 99 -15.12 1.42 14.70
N GLY A 100 -14.14 1.69 15.55
CA GLY A 100 -12.74 1.68 15.13
C GLY A 100 -12.55 2.62 13.94
N ASP A 101 -12.09 2.07 12.80
CA ASP A 101 -11.90 2.81 11.55
C ASP A 101 -13.15 2.86 10.65
N LYS A 102 -14.34 2.50 11.19
CA LYS A 102 -15.58 2.41 10.41
C LYS A 102 -16.60 3.44 10.87
N LEU A 103 -17.18 4.15 9.93
CA LEU A 103 -18.37 4.97 10.11
C LEU A 103 -19.63 4.17 9.79
N ILE A 104 -20.62 4.24 10.64
CA ILE A 104 -21.93 3.59 10.47
C ILE A 104 -23.01 4.67 10.49
N PRO A 105 -23.59 5.05 9.35
CA PRO A 105 -24.71 5.99 9.32
C PRO A 105 -26.04 5.31 9.66
N GLY A 106 -26.91 6.00 10.41
CA GLY A 106 -28.30 5.60 10.61
C GLY A 106 -28.78 5.51 12.07
N SER A 107 -29.55 6.51 12.52
CA SER A 107 -30.00 6.66 13.91
C SER A 107 -31.12 5.71 14.35
N GLU A 108 -32.14 5.49 13.54
CA GLU A 108 -33.30 4.67 13.93
C GLU A 108 -32.93 3.20 14.16
N LYS A 109 -31.90 2.70 13.50
CA LYS A 109 -31.40 1.33 13.66
C LYS A 109 -30.60 1.13 14.94
N PHE A 110 -30.00 2.18 15.51
CA PHE A 110 -29.27 2.09 16.78
C PHE A 110 -30.18 1.78 17.97
N LEU A 111 -31.44 2.21 17.93
CA LEU A 111 -32.41 1.90 18.97
C LEU A 111 -32.69 0.40 19.12
N LYS A 112 -32.41 -0.40 18.09
CA LYS A 112 -32.51 -1.86 18.15
C LYS A 112 -31.35 -2.52 18.93
N TYR A 113 -30.31 -1.77 19.22
CA TYR A 113 -29.08 -2.26 19.85
C TYR A 113 -28.78 -1.48 21.12
N PRO A 114 -29.48 -1.74 22.24
CA PRO A 114 -29.38 -0.97 23.48
C PRO A 114 -27.98 -0.92 24.09
N ASP A 115 -27.14 -1.94 23.83
CA ASP A 115 -25.75 -1.97 24.32
C ASP A 115 -24.86 -0.95 23.58
N VAL A 116 -25.17 -0.65 22.32
CA VAL A 116 -24.55 0.42 21.55
C VAL A 116 -24.87 1.77 22.15
N CYS A 117 -26.16 2.02 22.42
CA CYS A 117 -26.64 3.27 23.02
C CYS A 117 -26.03 3.49 24.41
N LYS A 118 -25.86 2.43 25.22
CA LYS A 118 -25.20 2.53 26.53
C LYS A 118 -23.73 2.93 26.42
N CYS A 119 -23.02 2.42 25.44
CA CYS A 119 -21.62 2.80 25.22
C CYS A 119 -21.46 4.25 24.74
N LEU A 120 -22.40 4.75 23.93
CA LEU A 120 -22.43 6.14 23.46
C LEU A 120 -22.72 7.13 24.60
N ASN A 121 -23.61 6.78 25.51
CA ASN A 121 -23.98 7.62 26.65
C ASN A 121 -22.95 7.63 27.78
N ALA A 122 -22.03 6.67 27.83
CA ALA A 122 -21.10 6.50 28.95
C ALA A 122 -19.92 7.47 28.94
N LYS A 123 -19.59 8.12 27.82
CA LYS A 123 -18.48 9.08 27.77
C LYS A 123 -18.73 10.16 26.70
N ASP A 124 -19.17 11.29 27.15
CA ASP A 124 -19.31 12.53 26.38
C ASP A 124 -17.95 13.13 26.01
N ARG A 125 -17.12 12.37 25.29
CA ARG A 125 -15.89 12.86 24.67
C ARG A 125 -15.92 12.52 23.20
N ARG A 126 -15.85 13.54 22.37
CA ARG A 126 -15.66 13.45 20.94
C ARG A 126 -14.53 12.47 20.67
N TRP A 127 -14.85 11.30 20.15
CA TRP A 127 -13.89 10.29 19.65
C TRP A 127 -12.63 10.12 20.52
N PRO A 128 -12.75 9.63 21.77
CA PRO A 128 -11.53 9.31 22.50
C PRO A 128 -10.86 8.13 21.83
N ALA A 129 -9.57 8.25 21.59
CA ALA A 129 -8.72 7.28 20.91
C ALA A 129 -8.81 5.83 21.42
N ASN A 130 -9.49 5.57 22.55
CA ASN A 130 -9.60 4.29 23.20
C ASN A 130 -11.03 3.79 23.46
N SER A 131 -12.06 4.43 22.90
CA SER A 131 -13.45 3.92 23.04
C SER A 131 -13.96 3.33 21.75
N THR A 132 -13.41 2.19 21.38
CA THR A 132 -13.98 1.31 20.35
C THR A 132 -15.19 0.60 20.93
N VAL A 133 -16.35 0.86 20.36
CA VAL A 133 -17.54 0.05 20.61
C VAL A 133 -17.27 -1.31 19.94
N ARG A 134 -17.21 -2.38 20.72
CA ARG A 134 -17.08 -3.74 20.17
C ARG A 134 -18.45 -4.32 19.97
N PHE A 135 -18.88 -4.43 18.72
CA PHE A 135 -20.07 -5.15 18.34
C PHE A 135 -19.73 -6.56 17.89
N ASN A 136 -20.70 -7.44 18.04
CA ASN A 136 -20.71 -8.62 17.18
C ASN A 136 -21.04 -8.14 15.75
N TYR A 137 -20.03 -8.00 14.93
CA TYR A 137 -20.11 -7.51 13.55
C TYR A 137 -21.19 -8.24 12.73
N HIS A 138 -21.34 -9.54 12.95
CA HIS A 138 -22.35 -10.34 12.26
C HIS A 138 -23.81 -10.00 12.61
N SER A 139 -24.06 -9.39 13.75
CA SER A 139 -25.42 -9.01 14.17
C SER A 139 -25.90 -7.69 13.56
N ILE A 140 -24.98 -6.88 13.02
CA ILE A 140 -25.29 -5.51 12.58
C ILE A 140 -25.20 -5.38 11.06
N ILE A 141 -24.47 -6.29 10.40
CA ILE A 141 -24.04 -6.16 9.00
C ILE A 141 -25.22 -6.14 8.01
N ASP A 142 -26.31 -6.80 8.33
CA ASP A 142 -27.44 -6.95 7.41
C ASP A 142 -28.37 -5.73 7.41
N ASP A 143 -28.26 -4.86 8.43
CA ASP A 143 -29.15 -3.74 8.64
C ASP A 143 -28.52 -2.37 8.46
N MET A 144 -27.20 -2.24 8.34
CA MET A 144 -26.51 -0.95 8.30
C MET A 144 -25.48 -0.88 7.17
N LEU A 145 -25.40 0.29 6.54
CA LEU A 145 -24.30 0.61 5.62
C LEU A 145 -23.03 0.88 6.43
N SER A 146 -21.99 0.10 6.15
CA SER A 146 -20.65 0.29 6.75
C SER A 146 -19.73 1.03 5.79
N LEU A 147 -19.22 2.19 6.22
CA LEU A 147 -18.17 2.92 5.53
C LEU A 147 -16.87 2.73 6.31
N THR A 148 -15.88 2.11 5.68
CA THR A 148 -14.54 2.03 6.26
C THR A 148 -13.70 3.16 5.69
N MET A 149 -13.15 4.02 6.56
CA MET A 149 -12.28 5.13 6.17
C MET A 149 -10.94 4.96 6.86
N ASN A 150 -9.91 4.69 6.07
CA ASN A 150 -8.57 4.41 6.56
C ASN A 150 -7.57 5.43 6.00
N GLY A 151 -6.68 5.94 6.85
CA GLY A 151 -5.43 6.55 6.41
C GLY A 151 -4.57 5.51 5.69
N ASN A 152 -3.89 5.92 4.64
CA ASN A 152 -3.05 5.04 3.83
C ASN A 152 -1.71 5.69 3.52
N ASP A 153 -0.64 5.16 4.09
CA ASP A 153 0.72 5.68 3.92
C ASP A 153 1.19 5.69 2.46
N ALA A 154 0.74 4.72 1.67
CA ALA A 154 1.10 4.68 0.25
C ALA A 154 0.46 5.85 -0.52
N LEU A 155 -0.78 6.24 -0.19
CA LEU A 155 -1.40 7.45 -0.75
C LEU A 155 -0.73 8.72 -0.24
N THR A 156 -0.33 8.75 1.04
CA THR A 156 0.46 9.85 1.61
C THR A 156 1.76 10.02 0.86
N MET A 157 2.46 8.90 0.57
CA MET A 157 3.68 8.92 -0.22
C MET A 157 3.46 9.44 -1.65
N VAL A 158 2.38 9.01 -2.32
CA VAL A 158 2.01 9.51 -3.66
C VAL A 158 1.73 11.02 -3.62
N HIS A 159 1.06 11.50 -2.58
CA HIS A 159 0.80 12.93 -2.38
C HIS A 159 2.09 13.73 -2.17
N GLU A 160 3.00 13.24 -1.31
CA GLU A 160 4.31 13.85 -1.12
C GLU A 160 5.14 13.87 -2.41
N LEU A 161 5.10 12.81 -3.20
CA LEU A 161 5.76 12.77 -4.50
C LEU A 161 5.20 13.82 -5.47
N GLN A 162 3.88 14.02 -5.49
CA GLN A 162 3.25 15.09 -6.25
C GLN A 162 3.70 16.46 -5.78
N ASN A 163 3.75 16.70 -4.46
CA ASN A 163 4.19 17.98 -3.88
C ASN A 163 5.65 18.27 -4.22
N LEU A 164 6.54 17.29 -4.13
CA LEU A 164 7.96 17.44 -4.40
C LEU A 164 8.30 17.65 -5.88
N THR A 165 7.49 17.07 -6.79
CA THR A 165 7.83 17.03 -8.23
C THR A 165 6.92 17.88 -9.11
N GLY A 166 5.73 18.24 -8.64
CA GLY A 166 4.66 18.85 -9.45
C GLY A 166 4.03 17.92 -10.46
N ILE A 167 4.44 16.64 -10.52
CA ILE A 167 3.91 15.66 -11.48
C ILE A 167 2.60 15.09 -10.96
N ASN A 168 1.53 15.14 -11.78
CA ASN A 168 0.28 14.49 -11.43
C ASN A 168 0.40 12.97 -11.51
N PRO A 169 0.25 12.23 -10.38
CA PRO A 169 0.37 10.78 -10.38
C PRO A 169 -0.63 10.06 -11.28
N GLN A 170 -1.78 10.67 -11.57
CA GLN A 170 -2.79 10.11 -12.47
C GLN A 170 -2.35 10.12 -13.94
N SER A 171 -1.35 10.93 -14.30
CA SER A 171 -0.79 10.95 -15.65
C SER A 171 0.23 9.85 -15.92
N ILE A 172 0.63 9.08 -14.90
CA ILE A 172 1.63 8.03 -15.02
C ILE A 172 1.03 6.81 -15.69
N PRO A 173 1.58 6.34 -16.83
CA PRO A 173 1.06 5.18 -17.54
C PRO A 173 1.37 3.87 -16.79
N PHE A 174 0.40 2.95 -16.76
CA PHE A 174 0.57 1.64 -16.10
C PHE A 174 1.31 0.60 -16.95
N ASN A 175 1.65 0.92 -18.19
CA ASN A 175 2.46 0.09 -19.09
C ASN A 175 3.88 0.61 -19.30
N ASP A 176 4.39 1.48 -18.43
CA ASP A 176 5.78 1.93 -18.49
C ASP A 176 6.74 0.77 -18.23
N ALA A 177 7.50 0.38 -19.27
CA ALA A 177 8.36 -0.81 -19.24
C ALA A 177 9.50 -0.69 -18.21
N ARG A 178 10.05 0.52 -17.96
CA ARG A 178 11.11 0.72 -16.97
C ARG A 178 10.56 0.65 -15.55
N ALA A 179 9.40 1.24 -15.28
CA ALA A 179 8.75 1.14 -13.98
C ALA A 179 8.33 -0.31 -13.67
N LEU A 180 7.78 -1.03 -14.64
CA LEU A 180 7.45 -2.46 -14.52
C LEU A 180 8.70 -3.32 -14.28
N SER A 181 9.82 -3.03 -14.94
CA SER A 181 11.05 -3.82 -14.77
C SER A 181 11.61 -3.78 -13.34
N VAL A 182 11.28 -2.77 -12.52
CA VAL A 182 11.64 -2.69 -11.10
C VAL A 182 11.11 -3.88 -10.30
N PHE A 183 9.99 -4.45 -10.71
CA PHE A 183 9.40 -5.65 -10.08
C PHE A 183 10.09 -6.96 -10.49
N CYS A 184 10.99 -6.92 -11.49
CA CYS A 184 11.74 -8.07 -11.96
C CYS A 184 13.23 -7.97 -11.64
N SER A 185 13.82 -6.77 -11.71
CA SER A 185 15.24 -6.53 -11.45
C SER A 185 15.50 -5.16 -10.86
N ALA A 186 16.73 -4.91 -10.39
CA ALA A 186 17.18 -3.59 -9.95
C ALA A 186 17.89 -2.79 -11.06
N ASP A 187 17.97 -3.31 -12.30
CA ASP A 187 18.73 -2.70 -13.38
C ASP A 187 18.24 -1.30 -13.77
N ALA A 188 16.91 -1.10 -13.78
CA ALA A 188 16.31 0.21 -14.03
C ALA A 188 16.72 1.28 -13.00
N LEU A 189 17.20 0.85 -11.83
CA LEU A 189 17.71 1.72 -10.76
C LEU A 189 19.23 1.99 -10.88
N GLY A 190 19.90 1.36 -11.85
CA GLY A 190 21.35 1.44 -12.02
C GLY A 190 22.14 0.63 -10.98
N ILE A 191 21.52 -0.36 -10.35
CA ILE A 191 22.16 -1.22 -9.34
C ILE A 191 22.27 -2.63 -9.87
N THR A 192 23.49 -3.21 -9.84
CA THR A 192 23.66 -4.63 -10.17
C THR A 192 23.16 -5.51 -9.01
N PRO A 193 22.59 -6.69 -9.29
CA PRO A 193 22.13 -7.62 -8.25
C PRO A 193 23.20 -7.96 -7.21
N SER A 194 24.47 -8.06 -7.61
CA SER A 194 25.59 -8.33 -6.69
C SER A 194 25.80 -7.20 -5.68
N LYS A 195 25.74 -5.93 -6.11
CA LYS A 195 25.88 -4.79 -5.20
C LYS A 195 24.71 -4.70 -4.22
N LEU A 196 23.50 -5.03 -4.68
CA LEU A 196 22.32 -5.02 -3.82
C LEU A 196 22.39 -6.18 -2.81
N ALA A 197 22.82 -7.37 -3.23
CA ALA A 197 22.99 -8.53 -2.35
C ALA A 197 24.04 -8.31 -1.24
N ASP A 198 25.05 -7.48 -1.48
CA ASP A 198 26.07 -7.11 -0.48
C ASP A 198 25.51 -6.29 0.69
N VAL A 199 24.33 -5.74 0.56
CA VAL A 199 23.73 -4.81 1.53
C VAL A 199 22.52 -5.42 2.21
N ILE A 200 21.84 -6.35 1.57
CA ILE A 200 20.60 -6.94 2.08
C ILE A 200 20.93 -8.27 2.73
N VAL A 201 20.68 -8.34 4.01
CA VAL A 201 21.05 -9.48 4.86
C VAL A 201 19.96 -10.56 4.88
N ASN A 202 18.70 -10.20 4.62
CA ASN A 202 17.58 -11.13 4.67
C ASN A 202 17.09 -11.53 3.26
N GLY A 203 17.74 -12.53 2.67
CA GLY A 203 17.32 -13.18 1.43
C GLY A 203 18.05 -12.68 0.19
N LYS A 204 17.88 -13.41 -0.90
CA LYS A 204 18.30 -12.95 -2.22
C LYS A 204 17.45 -11.74 -2.61
N VAL A 205 18.05 -10.67 -3.10
CA VAL A 205 17.33 -9.53 -3.63
C VAL A 205 17.85 -9.24 -5.02
N THR A 206 17.06 -9.66 -5.99
CA THR A 206 17.31 -9.39 -7.39
C THR A 206 16.41 -8.28 -7.91
N VAL A 207 15.28 -8.01 -7.22
CA VAL A 207 14.26 -7.05 -7.63
C VAL A 207 14.47 -5.66 -7.00
N GLY A 208 14.09 -4.61 -7.71
CA GLY A 208 14.25 -3.22 -7.30
C GLY A 208 13.15 -2.67 -6.39
N THR A 209 12.37 -3.52 -5.71
CA THR A 209 11.14 -3.10 -5.02
C THR A 209 11.32 -2.68 -3.56
N LEU A 210 12.55 -2.54 -3.06
CA LEU A 210 12.79 -2.00 -1.71
C LEU A 210 12.05 -0.67 -1.53
N GLY A 211 11.35 -0.52 -0.39
CA GLY A 211 10.58 0.67 -0.09
C GLY A 211 9.29 0.85 -0.89
N LEU A 212 8.95 -0.04 -1.85
CA LEU A 212 7.65 0.01 -2.51
C LEU A 212 6.55 -0.59 -1.61
N PRO A 213 5.47 0.17 -1.32
CA PRO A 213 4.41 -0.29 -0.45
C PRO A 213 3.86 -1.66 -0.89
N GLY A 214 3.91 -2.58 0.03
CA GLY A 214 3.42 -3.92 -0.19
C GLY A 214 4.32 -4.85 -1.03
N TYR A 215 5.16 -4.35 -1.90
CA TYR A 215 6.03 -5.16 -2.78
C TYR A 215 7.49 -5.21 -2.30
N GLY A 216 7.88 -4.38 -1.35
CA GLY A 216 9.22 -4.35 -0.78
C GLY A 216 9.48 -5.36 0.34
N THR A 217 8.46 -6.08 0.84
CA THR A 217 8.64 -7.06 1.92
C THR A 217 9.43 -8.30 1.44
N PRO A 218 10.17 -9.01 2.31
CA PRO A 218 10.92 -10.21 1.93
C PRO A 218 10.06 -11.28 1.23
N PHE A 219 8.83 -11.49 1.72
CA PHE A 219 7.90 -12.43 1.10
C PHE A 219 7.49 -11.98 -0.31
N ALA A 220 7.12 -10.71 -0.49
CA ALA A 220 6.70 -10.18 -1.80
C ALA A 220 7.86 -10.23 -2.81
N ARG A 221 9.07 -9.89 -2.39
CA ARG A 221 10.27 -10.01 -3.23
C ARG A 221 10.51 -11.44 -3.69
N GLY A 222 10.37 -12.42 -2.78
CA GLY A 222 10.46 -13.84 -3.15
C GLY A 222 9.40 -14.29 -4.16
N VAL A 223 8.17 -13.78 -4.04
CA VAL A 223 7.12 -14.03 -5.05
C VAL A 223 7.50 -13.40 -6.39
N LEU A 224 7.98 -12.16 -6.40
CA LEU A 224 8.41 -11.45 -7.61
C LEU A 224 9.58 -12.14 -8.31
N GLU A 225 10.55 -12.66 -7.55
CA GLU A 225 11.65 -13.44 -8.10
C GLU A 225 11.20 -14.74 -8.78
N ASP A 226 10.19 -15.41 -8.20
CA ASP A 226 9.61 -16.64 -8.78
C ASP A 226 8.72 -16.35 -9.99
N VAL A 227 7.99 -15.22 -10.00
CA VAL A 227 6.95 -14.89 -11.00
C VAL A 227 7.51 -14.08 -12.16
N GLN A 228 8.39 -13.09 -11.90
CA GLN A 228 8.91 -12.16 -12.91
C GLN A 228 7.80 -11.50 -13.75
N PRO A 229 6.91 -10.68 -13.16
CA PRO A 229 5.72 -10.16 -13.81
C PRO A 229 6.07 -9.27 -15.02
N LYS A 230 5.41 -9.51 -16.16
CA LYS A 230 5.67 -8.83 -17.44
C LYS A 230 4.72 -7.67 -17.72
N ASN A 231 3.58 -7.62 -17.04
CA ASN A 231 2.51 -6.67 -17.28
C ASN A 231 1.77 -6.32 -15.99
N PHE A 232 0.79 -5.42 -16.07
CA PHE A 232 0.05 -4.94 -14.93
C PHE A 232 -0.84 -6.02 -14.30
N SER A 233 -1.51 -6.84 -15.10
CA SER A 233 -2.40 -7.90 -14.57
C SER A 233 -1.62 -8.97 -13.79
N GLU A 234 -0.42 -9.32 -14.22
CA GLU A 234 0.46 -10.23 -13.46
C GLU A 234 0.91 -9.59 -12.14
N LEU A 235 1.15 -8.27 -12.12
CA LEU A 235 1.44 -7.54 -10.89
C LEU A 235 0.26 -7.55 -9.91
N VAL A 236 -0.98 -7.48 -10.42
CA VAL A 236 -2.21 -7.66 -9.62
C VAL A 236 -2.26 -9.07 -9.02
N LYS A 237 -1.88 -10.11 -9.79
CA LYS A 237 -1.79 -11.50 -9.30
C LYS A 237 -0.81 -11.60 -8.11
N VAL A 238 0.38 -10.98 -8.22
CA VAL A 238 1.37 -10.94 -7.11
C VAL A 238 0.76 -10.33 -5.84
N SER A 239 -0.02 -9.26 -5.97
CA SER A 239 -0.73 -8.67 -4.82
C SER A 239 -1.71 -9.67 -4.19
N GLY A 240 -2.46 -10.41 -5.00
CA GLY A 240 -3.36 -11.46 -4.55
C GLY A 240 -2.65 -12.59 -3.79
N PHE A 241 -1.53 -13.09 -4.31
CA PHE A 241 -0.72 -14.12 -3.66
C PHE A 241 -0.22 -13.70 -2.27
N ARG A 242 0.12 -12.43 -2.13
CA ARG A 242 0.64 -11.86 -0.88
C ARG A 242 -0.43 -11.72 0.20
N HIS A 243 -1.66 -11.41 -0.18
CA HIS A 243 -2.77 -11.19 0.75
C HIS A 243 -3.58 -12.45 1.06
N GLY A 244 -3.46 -13.48 0.22
CA GLY A 244 -4.18 -14.74 0.38
C GLY A 244 -3.50 -15.71 1.35
N THR A 245 -4.27 -16.64 1.90
CA THR A 245 -3.76 -17.73 2.74
C THR A 245 -4.00 -19.07 2.04
N GLY A 246 -2.94 -19.87 1.87
CA GLY A 246 -2.99 -21.12 1.09
C GLY A 246 -3.09 -20.90 -0.42
N VAL A 247 -2.76 -19.69 -0.89
CA VAL A 247 -2.82 -19.31 -2.31
C VAL A 247 -1.48 -19.50 -2.99
N TRP A 248 -0.38 -19.10 -2.37
CA TRP A 248 0.94 -19.11 -2.98
C TRP A 248 1.73 -20.38 -2.68
N VAL A 249 2.12 -20.58 -1.41
CA VAL A 249 2.97 -21.70 -0.98
C VAL A 249 2.22 -23.02 -1.10
N ASN A 250 2.85 -24.03 -1.69
CA ASN A 250 2.28 -25.37 -1.98
C ASN A 250 1.02 -25.31 -2.89
N ASN A 251 0.82 -24.23 -3.63
CA ASN A 251 -0.30 -24.03 -4.52
C ASN A 251 0.16 -23.32 -5.82
N ALA A 252 -0.21 -22.05 -6.06
CA ALA A 252 0.11 -21.32 -7.28
C ALA A 252 1.61 -21.33 -7.63
N ARG A 253 2.49 -21.24 -6.62
CA ARG A 253 3.95 -21.31 -6.81
C ARG A 253 4.37 -22.60 -7.51
N ASP A 254 3.85 -23.73 -7.05
CA ASP A 254 4.26 -25.04 -7.58
C ASP A 254 3.69 -25.24 -8.99
N LEU A 255 2.46 -24.76 -9.24
CA LEU A 255 1.85 -24.81 -10.57
C LEU A 255 2.65 -24.03 -11.61
N ILE A 256 3.09 -22.81 -11.23
CA ILE A 256 3.90 -21.94 -12.10
C ILE A 256 5.30 -22.53 -12.30
N LYS A 257 5.98 -22.94 -11.21
CA LYS A 257 7.36 -23.46 -11.29
C LYS A 257 7.48 -24.77 -12.06
N ASN A 258 6.45 -25.59 -12.03
CA ASN A 258 6.41 -26.85 -12.77
C ASN A 258 5.87 -26.68 -14.20
N ASP A 259 5.64 -25.43 -14.64
CA ASP A 259 5.07 -25.10 -15.94
C ASP A 259 3.73 -25.82 -16.23
N THR A 260 2.98 -26.10 -15.16
CA THR A 260 1.67 -26.75 -15.25
C THR A 260 0.59 -25.77 -15.68
N VAL A 261 0.67 -24.54 -15.18
CA VAL A 261 -0.31 -23.47 -15.43
C VAL A 261 0.42 -22.15 -15.52
N LYS A 262 -0.01 -21.30 -16.45
CA LYS A 262 0.53 -19.93 -16.58
C LYS A 262 0.03 -19.03 -15.47
N ILE A 263 0.77 -17.96 -15.17
CA ILE A 263 0.42 -17.01 -14.11
C ILE A 263 -0.95 -16.37 -14.34
N GLU A 264 -1.34 -16.13 -15.59
CA GLU A 264 -2.62 -15.51 -15.93
C GLU A 264 -3.81 -16.36 -15.50
N GLU A 265 -3.66 -17.69 -15.48
CA GLU A 265 -4.73 -18.64 -15.19
C GLU A 265 -4.83 -19.00 -13.70
N VAL A 266 -3.72 -18.94 -12.93
CA VAL A 266 -3.73 -19.36 -11.52
C VAL A 266 -4.62 -18.46 -10.66
N ILE A 267 -5.16 -19.04 -9.60
CA ILE A 267 -6.03 -18.33 -8.65
C ILE A 267 -5.18 -17.44 -7.75
N SER A 268 -5.50 -16.14 -7.69
CA SER A 268 -4.90 -15.16 -6.79
C SER A 268 -5.93 -14.33 -6.03
N THR A 269 -7.11 -14.11 -6.62
CA THR A 269 -8.22 -13.36 -6.04
C THR A 269 -9.52 -14.17 -6.15
N ARG A 270 -10.55 -13.77 -5.41
CA ARG A 270 -11.85 -14.47 -5.44
C ARG A 270 -12.52 -14.35 -6.81
N GLU A 271 -12.33 -13.24 -7.51
CA GLU A 271 -12.84 -13.02 -8.85
C GLU A 271 -12.23 -13.99 -9.87
N ASP A 272 -10.98 -14.42 -9.67
CA ASP A 272 -10.36 -15.44 -10.53
C ASP A 272 -11.13 -16.76 -10.47
N VAL A 273 -11.61 -17.16 -9.28
CA VAL A 273 -12.41 -18.39 -9.13
C VAL A 273 -13.73 -18.26 -9.89
N MET A 274 -14.43 -17.15 -9.73
CA MET A 274 -15.72 -16.95 -10.36
C MET A 274 -15.63 -16.89 -11.88
N ASN A 275 -14.70 -16.05 -12.39
CA ASN A 275 -14.53 -15.85 -13.83
C ASN A 275 -14.07 -17.14 -14.52
N TYR A 276 -13.13 -17.87 -13.91
CA TYR A 276 -12.66 -19.15 -14.45
C TYR A 276 -13.80 -20.15 -14.62
N LEU A 277 -14.66 -20.31 -13.61
CA LEU A 277 -15.81 -21.22 -13.67
C LEU A 277 -16.84 -20.79 -14.71
N ILE A 278 -17.14 -19.49 -14.81
CA ILE A 278 -18.05 -18.95 -15.83
C ILE A 278 -17.52 -19.22 -17.24
N HIS A 279 -16.23 -19.00 -17.49
CA HIS A 279 -15.59 -19.25 -18.79
C HIS A 279 -15.58 -20.75 -19.15
N HIS A 280 -15.64 -21.65 -18.15
CA HIS A 280 -15.79 -23.09 -18.37
C HIS A 280 -17.26 -23.54 -18.48
N GLY A 281 -18.22 -22.59 -18.56
CA GLY A 281 -19.63 -22.87 -18.75
C GLY A 281 -20.37 -23.31 -17.47
N VAL A 282 -19.76 -23.15 -16.30
CA VAL A 282 -20.46 -23.38 -15.02
C VAL A 282 -21.47 -22.26 -14.79
N GLU A 283 -22.67 -22.64 -14.33
CA GLU A 283 -23.73 -21.67 -14.05
C GLU A 283 -23.29 -20.57 -13.07
N SER A 284 -23.75 -19.34 -13.30
CA SER A 284 -23.35 -18.15 -12.51
C SER A 284 -23.63 -18.29 -11.01
N LEU A 285 -24.74 -18.91 -10.62
CA LEU A 285 -25.09 -19.15 -9.22
C LEU A 285 -24.12 -20.12 -8.56
N THR A 286 -23.80 -21.23 -9.22
CA THR A 286 -22.81 -22.22 -8.77
C THR A 286 -21.42 -21.57 -8.69
N SER A 287 -21.01 -20.86 -9.73
CA SER A 287 -19.71 -20.13 -9.77
C SER A 287 -19.57 -19.14 -8.62
N PHE A 288 -20.62 -18.37 -8.33
CA PHE A 288 -20.64 -17.44 -7.20
C PHE A 288 -20.58 -18.18 -5.85
N THR A 289 -21.34 -19.26 -5.70
CA THR A 289 -21.39 -20.02 -4.44
C THR A 289 -20.05 -20.70 -4.14
N VAL A 290 -19.45 -21.33 -5.15
CA VAL A 290 -18.11 -21.93 -5.04
C VAL A 290 -17.08 -20.86 -4.68
N MET A 291 -17.06 -19.72 -5.38
CA MET A 291 -16.18 -18.59 -5.07
C MET A 291 -16.34 -18.13 -3.61
N GLU A 292 -17.58 -17.95 -3.13
CA GLU A 292 -17.87 -17.55 -1.75
C GLU A 292 -17.41 -18.58 -0.70
N ASN A 293 -17.49 -19.88 -1.01
CA ASN A 293 -16.98 -20.94 -0.15
C ASN A 293 -15.44 -20.97 -0.13
N VAL A 294 -14.81 -20.94 -1.31
CA VAL A 294 -13.35 -20.99 -1.46
C VAL A 294 -12.70 -19.80 -0.78
N ARG A 295 -13.21 -18.57 -0.99
CA ARG A 295 -12.62 -17.38 -0.36
C ARG A 295 -12.68 -17.40 1.17
N LYS A 296 -13.60 -18.13 1.76
CA LYS A 296 -13.77 -18.31 3.21
C LYS A 296 -13.04 -19.55 3.75
N GLY A 297 -12.32 -20.29 2.92
CA GLY A 297 -11.62 -21.51 3.28
C GLY A 297 -12.52 -22.71 3.57
N LYS A 298 -13.75 -22.70 3.04
CA LYS A 298 -14.74 -23.78 3.23
C LYS A 298 -14.62 -24.89 2.18
N GLY A 299 -13.73 -24.74 1.20
CA GLY A 299 -13.62 -25.64 0.04
C GLY A 299 -14.70 -25.38 -1.01
N ILE A 300 -14.97 -26.37 -1.84
CA ILE A 300 -15.91 -26.29 -2.98
C ILE A 300 -17.33 -26.65 -2.55
N GLU A 301 -17.46 -27.69 -1.71
CA GLU A 301 -18.75 -28.25 -1.31
C GLU A 301 -19.41 -27.47 -0.17
N SER A 302 -20.73 -27.42 -0.19
CA SER A 302 -21.57 -27.13 0.96
C SER A 302 -22.32 -28.40 1.39
N LYS A 303 -22.83 -28.42 2.62
CA LYS A 303 -23.52 -29.63 3.19
C LYS A 303 -24.72 -30.14 2.34
N ARG A 304 -25.17 -29.40 1.34
CA ARG A 304 -26.35 -29.68 0.52
C ARG A 304 -26.14 -29.50 -0.98
N SER A 305 -24.90 -29.34 -1.44
CA SER A 305 -24.59 -29.11 -2.84
C SER A 305 -23.72 -30.21 -3.41
N ASN A 306 -23.80 -30.41 -4.71
CA ASN A 306 -22.99 -31.35 -5.47
C ASN A 306 -22.12 -30.56 -6.48
N HIS A 307 -21.55 -29.42 -6.02
CA HIS A 307 -20.81 -28.55 -6.89
C HIS A 307 -19.60 -29.24 -7.54
N LEU A 308 -18.95 -30.17 -6.82
CA LEU A 308 -17.81 -30.89 -7.40
C LEU A 308 -18.22 -31.64 -8.68
N ALA A 309 -19.36 -32.36 -8.68
CA ALA A 309 -19.83 -33.05 -9.87
C ALA A 309 -20.23 -32.06 -11.00
N GLU A 310 -20.74 -30.88 -10.67
CA GLU A 310 -21.03 -29.83 -11.65
C GLU A 310 -19.72 -29.30 -12.30
N LEU A 311 -18.67 -29.12 -11.51
CA LEU A 311 -17.36 -28.70 -12.02
C LEU A 311 -16.74 -29.81 -12.90
N GLU A 312 -16.83 -31.06 -12.50
CA GLU A 312 -16.36 -32.22 -13.28
C GLU A 312 -17.13 -32.34 -14.61
N ALA A 313 -18.45 -32.18 -14.59
CA ALA A 313 -19.28 -32.17 -15.79
C ALA A 313 -18.96 -31.02 -16.75
N ALA A 314 -18.55 -29.87 -16.22
CA ALA A 314 -18.07 -28.74 -17.01
C ALA A 314 -16.59 -28.88 -17.42
N HIS A 315 -15.95 -30.04 -17.20
CA HIS A 315 -14.55 -30.30 -17.52
C HIS A 315 -13.56 -29.32 -16.89
N VAL A 316 -13.86 -28.84 -15.69
CA VAL A 316 -12.93 -27.98 -14.92
C VAL A 316 -11.69 -28.81 -14.56
N PRO A 317 -10.45 -28.35 -14.88
CA PRO A 317 -9.25 -29.11 -14.67
C PRO A 317 -9.00 -29.45 -13.19
N GLN A 318 -8.44 -30.64 -12.93
CA GLN A 318 -8.16 -31.11 -11.57
C GLN A 318 -7.24 -30.15 -10.77
N TRP A 319 -6.23 -29.55 -11.42
CA TRP A 319 -5.35 -28.57 -10.75
C TRP A 319 -6.12 -27.39 -10.15
N PHE A 320 -7.21 -26.94 -10.81
CA PHE A 320 -8.04 -25.85 -10.33
C PHE A 320 -8.84 -26.27 -9.09
N ILE A 321 -9.44 -27.45 -9.13
CA ILE A 321 -10.17 -28.06 -8.00
C ILE A 321 -9.22 -28.20 -6.80
N ASP A 322 -8.03 -28.78 -7.01
CA ASP A 322 -7.00 -28.96 -5.98
C ASP A 322 -6.52 -27.64 -5.40
N SER A 323 -6.39 -26.62 -6.24
CA SER A 323 -6.02 -25.28 -5.80
C SER A 323 -7.10 -24.67 -4.90
N CYS A 324 -8.37 -24.76 -5.28
CA CYS A 324 -9.50 -24.30 -4.48
C CYS A 324 -9.56 -24.96 -3.09
N LEU A 325 -9.24 -26.26 -3.00
CA LEU A 325 -9.24 -27.01 -1.73
C LEU A 325 -8.10 -26.62 -0.78
N LYS A 326 -6.97 -26.13 -1.30
CA LYS A 326 -5.82 -25.66 -0.50
C LYS A 326 -6.03 -24.26 0.07
N ILE A 327 -6.88 -23.45 -0.56
CA ILE A 327 -7.11 -22.05 -0.19
C ILE A 327 -7.84 -21.97 1.15
N ARG A 328 -7.37 -21.05 2.02
CA ARG A 328 -7.99 -20.73 3.31
C ARG A 328 -8.59 -19.34 3.35
N TYR A 329 -8.03 -18.43 2.57
CA TYR A 329 -8.56 -17.07 2.39
C TYR A 329 -8.14 -16.53 1.03
N LEU A 330 -9.08 -15.96 0.27
CA LEU A 330 -8.85 -15.22 -0.96
C LEU A 330 -9.18 -13.74 -0.78
N PRO A 331 -8.27 -12.84 -1.15
CA PRO A 331 -8.55 -11.42 -1.18
C PRO A 331 -9.45 -11.05 -2.37
N PRO A 332 -10.17 -9.92 -2.30
CA PRO A 332 -10.85 -9.36 -3.46
C PRO A 332 -9.88 -8.73 -4.45
N LYS A 333 -10.23 -8.71 -5.75
CA LYS A 333 -9.40 -8.20 -6.84
C LYS A 333 -9.21 -6.67 -6.78
N ALA A 334 -10.25 -5.91 -6.44
CA ALA A 334 -10.17 -4.45 -6.41
C ALA A 334 -9.07 -3.89 -5.48
N PRO A 335 -8.91 -4.33 -4.21
CA PRO A 335 -7.76 -3.94 -3.39
C PRO A 335 -6.41 -4.37 -3.95
N SER A 336 -6.34 -5.49 -4.67
CA SER A 336 -5.11 -5.95 -5.32
C SER A 336 -4.72 -5.04 -6.49
N ILE A 337 -5.72 -4.57 -7.27
CA ILE A 337 -5.54 -3.58 -8.33
C ILE A 337 -5.05 -2.25 -7.72
N PHE A 338 -5.71 -1.76 -6.68
CA PHE A 338 -5.30 -0.54 -5.98
C PHE A 338 -3.85 -0.61 -5.50
N SER A 339 -3.46 -1.74 -4.91
CA SER A 339 -2.08 -1.97 -4.45
C SER A 339 -1.08 -1.96 -5.62
N ALA A 340 -1.41 -2.60 -6.75
CA ALA A 340 -0.57 -2.62 -7.94
C ALA A 340 -0.45 -1.24 -8.59
N MET A 341 -1.56 -0.50 -8.75
CA MET A 341 -1.58 0.86 -9.29
C MET A 341 -0.70 1.80 -8.47
N THR A 342 -0.88 1.79 -7.15
CA THR A 342 -0.13 2.65 -6.24
C THR A 342 1.37 2.31 -6.25
N ALA A 343 1.71 1.02 -6.18
CA ALA A 343 3.10 0.58 -6.21
C ALA A 343 3.79 0.90 -7.53
N LEU A 344 3.11 0.75 -8.66
CA LEU A 344 3.67 1.05 -9.98
C LEU A 344 3.88 2.56 -10.18
N ARG A 345 2.96 3.41 -9.72
CA ARG A 345 3.16 4.87 -9.69
C ARG A 345 4.38 5.26 -8.87
N ILE A 346 4.52 4.70 -7.67
CA ILE A 346 5.68 4.96 -6.80
C ILE A 346 6.96 4.41 -7.45
N ALA A 347 6.92 3.24 -8.11
CA ALA A 347 8.05 2.68 -8.85
C ALA A 347 8.47 3.60 -10.02
N TRP A 348 7.53 4.22 -10.70
CA TRP A 348 7.82 5.21 -11.73
C TRP A 348 8.62 6.39 -11.17
N PHE A 349 8.20 6.98 -10.05
CA PHE A 349 8.97 8.03 -9.37
C PHE A 349 10.33 7.51 -8.90
N LYS A 350 10.42 6.29 -8.42
CA LYS A 350 11.69 5.67 -8.01
C LYS A 350 12.69 5.60 -9.16
N VAL A 351 12.22 5.37 -10.39
CA VAL A 351 13.04 5.30 -11.60
C VAL A 351 13.40 6.69 -12.11
N TYR A 352 12.41 7.59 -12.25
CA TYR A 352 12.55 8.85 -12.98
C TYR A 352 12.80 10.07 -12.08
N GLN A 353 12.43 10.00 -10.80
CA GLN A 353 12.57 11.07 -9.81
C GLN A 353 13.16 10.52 -8.50
N PRO A 354 14.36 9.92 -8.54
CA PRO A 354 14.87 9.13 -7.42
C PRO A 354 15.04 9.92 -6.13
N LEU A 355 15.54 11.17 -6.15
CA LEU A 355 15.68 11.97 -4.94
C LEU A 355 14.31 12.27 -4.30
N ALA A 356 13.31 12.61 -5.12
CA ALA A 356 11.95 12.83 -4.63
C ALA A 356 11.34 11.54 -4.04
N TYR A 357 11.61 10.39 -4.67
CA TYR A 357 11.19 9.09 -4.14
C TYR A 357 11.74 8.84 -2.72
N TYR A 358 13.05 9.00 -2.52
CA TYR A 358 13.65 8.77 -1.21
C TYR A 358 13.23 9.83 -0.19
N ALA A 359 13.09 11.10 -0.59
CA ALA A 359 12.57 12.15 0.28
C ALA A 359 11.17 11.83 0.79
N ALA A 360 10.24 11.46 -0.11
CA ALA A 360 8.88 11.07 0.24
C ALA A 360 8.85 9.80 1.09
N TYR A 361 9.64 8.77 0.73
CA TYR A 361 9.73 7.53 1.48
C TYR A 361 10.14 7.77 2.94
N PHE A 362 11.26 8.47 3.14
CA PHE A 362 11.73 8.75 4.50
C PHE A 362 10.80 9.69 5.26
N THR A 363 10.15 10.65 4.60
CA THR A 363 9.15 11.52 5.24
C THR A 363 7.99 10.71 5.82
N VAL A 364 7.47 9.75 5.05
CA VAL A 364 6.27 9.00 5.42
C VAL A 364 6.59 7.84 6.37
N TYR A 365 7.69 7.12 6.11
CA TYR A 365 7.95 5.86 6.81
C TYR A 365 9.04 5.92 7.89
N ALA A 366 9.80 7.02 7.99
CA ALA A 366 10.88 7.12 8.97
C ALA A 366 10.40 7.05 10.44
N GLY A 367 9.36 7.76 10.77
CA GLY A 367 8.51 7.70 11.98
C GLY A 367 9.11 7.23 13.31
N GLY A 368 10.43 7.30 13.54
CA GLY A 368 11.13 6.74 14.69
C GLY A 368 11.98 5.49 14.38
N ALA A 369 11.83 4.93 13.17
CA ALA A 369 12.67 3.82 12.68
C ALA A 369 13.95 4.32 11.96
N PHE A 370 14.09 5.63 11.74
CA PHE A 370 15.29 6.21 11.12
C PHE A 370 16.43 6.31 12.14
N ASN A 371 17.34 5.38 12.10
CA ASN A 371 18.53 5.43 12.94
C ASN A 371 19.57 6.38 12.32
N ALA A 372 19.47 7.66 12.67
CA ALA A 372 20.34 8.70 12.11
C ALA A 372 21.83 8.43 12.36
N THR A 373 22.21 7.88 13.52
CA THR A 373 23.61 7.59 13.83
C THR A 373 24.20 6.46 12.99
N VAL A 374 23.38 5.61 12.42
CA VAL A 374 23.79 4.55 11.48
C VAL A 374 23.69 5.03 10.05
N ILE A 375 22.54 5.59 9.69
CA ILE A 375 22.20 5.90 8.28
C ILE A 375 23.07 7.04 7.75
N LEU A 376 23.26 8.12 8.53
CA LEU A 376 24.02 9.30 8.10
C LEU A 376 25.55 9.06 8.06
N ASN A 377 26.04 8.02 8.74
CA ASN A 377 27.44 7.63 8.71
C ASN A 377 27.83 6.78 7.49
N GLY A 378 26.89 6.62 6.53
CA GLY A 378 27.17 6.04 5.23
C GLY A 378 27.08 4.50 5.16
N LEU A 379 27.38 3.98 3.98
CA LEU A 379 27.12 2.58 3.61
C LEU A 379 27.85 1.56 4.50
N ALA A 380 29.06 1.87 4.97
CA ALA A 380 29.84 0.96 5.83
C ALA A 380 29.14 0.75 7.19
N SER A 381 28.67 1.83 7.82
CA SER A 381 27.93 1.79 9.08
C SER A 381 26.60 1.03 8.91
N GLN A 382 25.91 1.27 7.81
CA GLN A 382 24.64 0.58 7.48
C GLN A 382 24.85 -0.93 7.32
N LYS A 383 25.87 -1.36 6.58
CA LYS A 383 26.22 -2.78 6.43
C LYS A 383 26.53 -3.47 7.76
N GLN A 384 27.30 -2.79 8.63
CA GLN A 384 27.63 -3.31 9.95
C GLN A 384 26.37 -3.51 10.80
N GLU A 385 25.44 -2.54 10.80
CA GLU A 385 24.22 -2.64 11.58
C GLU A 385 23.26 -3.69 11.03
N LEU A 386 23.12 -3.80 9.72
CA LEU A 386 22.33 -4.87 9.09
C LEU A 386 22.87 -6.26 9.44
N ALA A 387 24.20 -6.44 9.41
CA ALA A 387 24.85 -7.68 9.83
C ALA A 387 24.60 -7.98 11.34
N ARG A 388 24.63 -6.95 12.19
CA ARG A 388 24.31 -7.08 13.61
C ARG A 388 22.87 -7.54 13.82
N ILE A 389 21.90 -6.90 13.13
CA ILE A 389 20.49 -7.26 13.21
C ILE A 389 20.26 -8.69 12.73
N ALA A 390 20.88 -9.08 11.61
CA ALA A 390 20.75 -10.45 11.07
C ALA A 390 21.29 -11.55 12.00
N ALA A 391 22.27 -11.22 12.84
CA ALA A 391 22.82 -12.15 13.82
C ALA A 391 21.92 -12.35 15.06
N LEU A 392 20.85 -11.55 15.22
CA LEU A 392 19.93 -11.69 16.35
C LEU A 392 19.09 -12.97 16.22
N LYS A 393 19.00 -13.73 17.30
CA LYS A 393 18.19 -14.97 17.36
C LYS A 393 16.68 -14.68 17.25
N HIS A 394 16.24 -13.52 17.73
CA HIS A 394 14.84 -13.07 17.69
C HIS A 394 14.79 -11.61 17.28
N LEU A 395 14.12 -11.33 16.18
CA LEU A 395 13.89 -9.97 15.69
C LEU A 395 12.61 -9.40 16.27
N THR A 396 12.73 -8.26 16.95
CA THR A 396 11.56 -7.46 17.36
C THR A 396 10.95 -6.76 16.15
N ALA A 397 9.75 -6.17 16.30
CA ALA A 397 9.16 -5.32 15.27
C ALA A 397 10.08 -4.12 14.96
N VAL A 398 10.64 -3.50 15.98
CA VAL A 398 11.58 -2.36 15.84
C VAL A 398 12.83 -2.75 15.06
N ASP A 399 13.41 -3.94 15.31
CA ASP A 399 14.57 -4.41 14.54
C ASP A 399 14.23 -4.59 13.06
N LYS A 400 13.04 -5.11 12.76
CA LYS A 400 12.56 -5.28 11.36
C LYS A 400 12.35 -3.94 10.67
N ASP A 401 11.74 -2.98 11.37
CA ASP A 401 11.47 -1.65 10.81
C ASP A 401 12.79 -0.89 10.60
N ASN A 402 13.73 -0.96 11.55
CA ASN A 402 15.06 -0.39 11.40
C ASN A 402 15.83 -1.02 10.23
N ALA A 403 15.81 -2.36 10.10
CA ALA A 403 16.47 -3.05 9.00
C ALA A 403 15.89 -2.60 7.64
N ALA A 404 14.56 -2.55 7.51
CA ALA A 404 13.90 -2.11 6.28
C ALA A 404 14.28 -0.67 5.92
N MET A 405 14.37 0.22 6.92
CA MET A 405 14.78 1.61 6.73
C MET A 405 16.24 1.73 6.28
N ILE A 406 17.13 0.96 6.91
CA ILE A 406 18.55 0.92 6.55
C ILE A 406 18.75 0.32 5.15
N GLU A 407 18.01 -0.74 4.78
CA GLU A 407 18.08 -1.34 3.44
C GLU A 407 17.72 -0.33 2.33
N VAL A 408 16.68 0.49 2.54
CA VAL A 408 16.30 1.54 1.57
C VAL A 408 17.34 2.67 1.52
N ALA A 409 17.91 3.06 2.67
CA ALA A 409 18.98 4.05 2.71
C ALA A 409 20.24 3.55 1.99
N ALA A 410 20.59 2.28 2.19
CA ALA A 410 21.72 1.66 1.50
C ALA A 410 21.51 1.54 -0.01
N GLU A 411 20.29 1.23 -0.46
CA GLU A 411 19.95 1.29 -1.89
C GLU A 411 20.18 2.70 -2.46
N MET A 412 19.75 3.73 -1.73
CA MET A 412 19.98 5.13 -2.12
C MET A 412 21.48 5.45 -2.29
N TYR A 413 22.32 5.04 -1.34
CA TYR A 413 23.77 5.21 -1.44
C TYR A 413 24.38 4.43 -2.61
N LEU A 414 23.93 3.21 -2.88
CA LEU A 414 24.36 2.43 -4.04
C LEU A 414 24.03 3.09 -5.38
N ARG A 415 23.02 3.95 -5.40
CA ARG A 415 22.63 4.77 -6.56
C ARG A 415 23.41 6.09 -6.64
N GLY A 416 24.37 6.32 -5.75
CA GLY A 416 25.21 7.53 -5.73
C GLY A 416 24.54 8.76 -5.13
N MET A 417 23.43 8.58 -4.40
CA MET A 417 22.78 9.67 -3.66
C MET A 417 23.17 9.64 -2.18
N GLU A 418 23.15 10.78 -1.52
CA GLU A 418 23.65 10.94 -0.17
C GLU A 418 22.71 11.79 0.69
N PHE A 419 22.85 11.66 2.01
CA PHE A 419 22.26 12.60 2.96
C PHE A 419 23.22 13.76 3.26
N LEU A 420 22.64 14.92 3.51
CA LEU A 420 23.29 16.01 4.23
C LEU A 420 23.22 15.75 5.75
N PRO A 421 24.10 16.32 6.54
CA PRO A 421 23.90 16.38 7.99
C PRO A 421 22.64 17.18 8.33
N VAL A 422 21.99 16.85 9.45
CA VAL A 422 20.90 17.68 9.99
C VAL A 422 21.40 19.11 10.20
N SER A 423 20.65 20.08 9.71
CA SER A 423 21.01 21.51 9.78
C SER A 423 20.07 22.26 10.73
N LEU A 424 20.66 22.99 11.69
CA LEU A 424 19.87 23.82 12.60
C LEU A 424 19.11 24.92 11.85
N GLU A 425 19.63 25.39 10.75
CA GLU A 425 19.08 26.49 9.95
C GLU A 425 18.07 26.03 8.91
N LYS A 426 18.27 24.83 8.29
CA LYS A 426 17.56 24.41 7.08
C LYS A 426 16.63 23.23 7.28
N SER A 427 16.89 22.35 8.26
CA SER A 427 16.08 21.14 8.47
C SER A 427 14.65 21.48 8.88
N GLU A 428 13.68 20.72 8.37
CA GLU A 428 12.30 20.80 8.80
C GLU A 428 12.04 19.99 10.07
N ALA A 429 10.81 20.09 10.60
CA ALA A 429 10.45 19.32 11.79
C ALA A 429 10.40 17.80 11.50
N THR A 430 9.70 17.41 10.42
CA THR A 430 9.38 16.01 10.13
C THR A 430 9.61 15.60 8.67
N ALA A 431 9.71 16.53 7.72
CA ALA A 431 9.83 16.27 6.30
C ALA A 431 11.29 16.31 5.81
N PHE A 432 11.69 15.29 5.05
CA PHE A 432 12.96 15.32 4.32
C PHE A 432 12.89 16.31 3.16
N LYS A 433 13.94 17.11 2.98
CA LYS A 433 14.08 18.05 1.87
C LYS A 433 15.12 17.61 0.87
N ILE A 434 14.98 18.08 -0.35
CA ILE A 434 16.03 17.98 -1.37
C ILE A 434 16.77 19.32 -1.37
N GLU A 435 18.06 19.28 -1.03
CA GLU A 435 18.94 20.45 -0.95
C GLU A 435 20.27 20.12 -1.64
N ASP A 436 20.69 20.93 -2.59
CA ASP A 436 21.94 20.75 -3.35
C ASP A 436 22.12 19.34 -3.95
N GLY A 437 21.04 18.74 -4.43
CA GLY A 437 21.04 17.38 -5.01
C GLY A 437 21.22 16.23 -4.01
N LYS A 438 21.05 16.50 -2.71
CA LYS A 438 21.13 15.54 -1.61
C LYS A 438 19.88 15.61 -0.73
N LEU A 439 19.71 14.66 0.16
CA LEU A 439 18.60 14.65 1.12
C LEU A 439 19.02 15.30 2.44
N LEU A 440 18.29 16.33 2.84
CA LEU A 440 18.43 16.98 4.13
C LEU A 440 17.44 16.36 5.12
N PRO A 441 17.93 15.66 6.19
CA PRO A 441 17.07 15.03 7.17
C PRO A 441 16.38 16.06 8.08
N PRO A 442 15.15 15.77 8.54
CA PRO A 442 14.43 16.59 9.52
C PRO A 442 14.94 16.43 10.96
N PHE A 443 14.49 17.30 11.84
CA PHE A 443 14.87 17.25 13.26
C PHE A 443 14.37 15.99 13.99
N ASN A 444 13.19 15.46 13.64
CA ASN A 444 12.66 14.24 14.28
C ASN A 444 13.47 12.97 13.98
N CYS A 445 14.47 13.03 13.09
CA CYS A 445 15.47 11.96 12.91
C CYS A 445 16.51 11.91 14.03
N ILE A 446 16.63 12.98 14.83
CA ILE A 446 17.54 13.00 15.99
C ILE A 446 16.99 12.07 17.06
N PRO A 447 17.81 11.15 17.60
CA PRO A 447 17.36 10.22 18.63
C PRO A 447 16.68 10.93 19.81
N ALA A 448 15.56 10.41 20.26
CA ALA A 448 14.72 10.94 21.34
C ALA A 448 14.06 12.31 21.10
N LEU A 449 14.19 12.91 19.92
CA LEU A 449 13.50 14.15 19.55
C LEU A 449 12.19 13.84 18.81
N GLY A 450 11.06 13.94 19.51
CA GLY A 450 9.75 13.69 18.94
C GLY A 450 9.24 14.84 18.07
N ASN A 451 8.20 14.57 17.25
CA ASN A 451 7.62 15.51 16.28
C ASN A 451 7.23 16.85 16.88
N ALA A 452 6.63 16.86 18.07
CA ALA A 452 6.20 18.10 18.74
C ALA A 452 7.41 18.99 19.10
N ALA A 453 8.46 18.39 19.66
CA ALA A 453 9.68 19.13 20.02
C ALA A 453 10.44 19.61 18.77
N ALA A 454 10.48 18.79 17.71
CA ALA A 454 11.02 19.21 16.41
C ALA A 454 10.28 20.42 15.84
N GLY A 455 8.93 20.43 15.96
CA GLY A 455 8.09 21.57 15.58
C GLY A 455 8.40 22.85 16.36
N GLU A 456 8.66 22.75 17.66
CA GLU A 456 9.05 23.91 18.50
C GLU A 456 10.41 24.49 18.08
N ILE A 457 11.40 23.64 17.71
CA ILE A 457 12.68 24.10 17.18
C ILE A 457 12.46 24.90 15.89
N VAL A 458 11.70 24.35 14.93
CA VAL A 458 11.44 25.04 13.65
C VAL A 458 10.69 26.35 13.86
N LYS A 459 9.69 26.36 14.74
CA LYS A 459 8.94 27.58 15.09
C LYS A 459 9.87 28.66 15.66
N ALA A 460 10.68 28.30 16.65
CA ALA A 460 11.61 29.23 17.29
C ALA A 460 12.67 29.73 16.30
N ARG A 461 13.21 28.88 15.44
CA ARG A 461 14.14 29.24 14.37
C ARG A 461 13.55 30.25 13.39
N ASN A 462 12.31 30.09 13.02
CA ASN A 462 11.61 30.97 12.06
C ASN A 462 11.35 32.37 12.63
N GLU A 463 11.35 32.56 13.95
CA GLU A 463 11.34 33.88 14.58
C GLU A 463 12.69 34.60 14.41
N HIS A 464 13.78 33.92 14.77
CA HIS A 464 15.18 34.31 14.51
C HIS A 464 16.11 33.12 14.73
N LEU A 465 17.27 33.12 14.09
CA LEU A 465 18.28 32.07 14.23
C LEU A 465 18.74 31.95 15.70
N PHE A 466 19.17 30.77 16.08
CA PHE A 466 19.69 30.53 17.43
C PHE A 466 21.08 31.11 17.58
N THR A 467 21.31 31.84 18.67
CA THR A 467 22.58 32.52 18.97
C THR A 467 23.52 31.66 19.81
N SER A 468 22.97 30.78 20.64
CA SER A 468 23.73 29.91 21.52
C SER A 468 23.02 28.59 21.79
N LYS A 469 23.73 27.61 22.39
CA LYS A 469 23.11 26.35 22.88
C LYS A 469 22.08 26.62 23.98
N ALA A 470 22.33 27.64 24.84
CA ALA A 470 21.38 28.07 25.86
C ALA A 470 20.12 28.66 25.23
N ASP A 471 20.25 29.49 24.17
CA ASP A 471 19.12 30.01 23.41
C ASP A 471 18.30 28.90 22.74
N LEU A 472 18.95 27.93 22.08
CA LEU A 472 18.29 26.76 21.50
C LEU A 472 17.53 25.97 22.59
N LYS A 473 18.16 25.72 23.74
CA LYS A 473 17.51 24.99 24.85
C LYS A 473 16.26 25.72 25.36
N LYS A 474 16.33 27.04 25.50
CA LYS A 474 15.22 27.87 26.03
C LYS A 474 14.10 28.01 25.02
N ARG A 475 14.39 28.48 23.81
CA ARG A 475 13.39 28.79 22.78
C ARG A 475 12.88 27.54 22.07
N GLY A 476 13.78 26.61 21.75
CA GLY A 476 13.44 25.32 21.14
C GLY A 476 12.80 24.32 22.10
N LYS A 477 12.74 24.66 23.41
CA LYS A 477 12.14 23.84 24.48
C LYS A 477 12.69 22.40 24.50
N VAL A 478 13.99 22.24 24.23
CA VAL A 478 14.66 20.94 24.23
C VAL A 478 15.39 20.65 25.52
N SER A 479 15.47 19.37 25.87
CA SER A 479 16.21 18.93 27.07
C SER A 479 17.72 18.99 26.88
N GLN A 480 18.49 18.96 27.99
CA GLN A 480 19.95 18.89 27.92
C GLN A 480 20.41 17.64 27.14
N SER A 481 19.77 16.51 27.35
CA SER A 481 20.07 15.26 26.65
C SER A 481 19.94 15.39 25.12
N ILE A 482 18.99 16.18 24.62
CA ILE A 482 18.86 16.45 23.18
C ILE A 482 19.98 17.36 22.70
N ILE A 483 20.35 18.41 23.47
CA ILE A 483 21.49 19.26 23.17
C ILE A 483 22.78 18.42 23.05
N ASP A 484 23.03 17.54 24.02
CA ASP A 484 24.19 16.65 24.03
C ASP A 484 24.20 15.70 22.81
N THR A 485 23.03 15.19 22.42
CA THR A 485 22.87 14.35 21.22
C THR A 485 23.15 15.14 19.94
N MET A 486 22.60 16.36 19.82
CA MET A 486 22.84 17.24 18.68
C MET A 486 24.32 17.64 18.58
N GLU A 487 24.97 17.84 19.70
CA GLU A 487 26.40 18.12 19.75
C GLU A 487 27.24 16.91 19.31
N TYR A 488 26.92 15.73 19.81
CA TYR A 488 27.55 14.47 19.39
C TYR A 488 27.42 14.24 17.88
N MET A 489 26.26 14.58 17.31
CA MET A 489 26.00 14.49 15.86
C MET A 489 26.64 15.63 15.05
N GLY A 490 27.30 16.60 15.71
CA GLY A 490 27.94 17.72 15.06
C GLY A 490 27.00 18.81 14.56
N ILE A 491 25.71 18.77 14.89
CA ILE A 491 24.68 19.73 14.46
C ILE A 491 24.91 21.11 15.05
N LEU A 492 25.48 21.20 16.25
CA LEU A 492 25.71 22.43 16.97
C LEU A 492 27.14 22.99 16.79
N LYS A 493 27.87 22.48 15.78
CA LYS A 493 29.23 22.93 15.51
C LYS A 493 29.26 24.44 15.16
N GLY A 494 30.00 25.20 15.96
CA GLY A 494 30.13 26.65 15.80
C GLY A 494 29.10 27.48 16.59
N LEU A 495 28.13 26.84 17.26
CA LEU A 495 27.19 27.51 18.13
C LEU A 495 27.80 27.63 19.57
N PRO A 496 27.94 28.87 20.15
CA PRO A 496 28.49 29.04 21.48
C PRO A 496 27.63 28.38 22.56
N GLY A 497 28.21 28.13 23.73
CA GLY A 497 27.48 27.51 24.85
C GLY A 497 26.46 28.41 25.50
N GLU A 498 26.89 29.67 25.75
CA GLU A 498 26.08 30.74 26.35
C GLU A 498 26.09 31.97 25.44
N ASP A 499 25.15 32.88 25.64
CA ASP A 499 25.01 34.12 24.88
C ASP A 499 26.14 35.12 25.21
#